data_79c69c9befefecb6c4072cf9f8c15724
#
_entry.id   79c69c9befefecb6c4072cf9f8c15724
#
_cell.length_a   1.000
_cell.length_b   1.000
_cell.length_c   1.000
_cell.angle_alpha   90.00
_cell.angle_beta   90.00
_cell.angle_gamma   90.00
#
_symmetry.space_group_name_H-M   'P 1'
#
loop_
_entity.id
_entity.type
_entity.pdbx_description
1 polymer ?
#
loop_
_entity_poly.entity_id
_entity_poly.type
_entity_poly.pdbx_seq_one_letter_code
_entity_poly.pdbx_strand_id
1 'polypeptide(L)'
;MTFGEATRCLARGDVFVLDVNDPEAFSVGGRRGLVVITRGLLDTLEEDERQAVVLHEEGHLKSSHHLLLGVARATARAMSPFPPARLALDALEQAVEESADEYAAARLGSRLAVASGLSRAALARIRARDGALSIGDGPDLPARIRRLLAAPASPTWVRAACVVGMFLLLALILSTQFVAGLAVVAAAHHLLGLGTVISCPLFR
;
A
#
# COMPACT_ATOMS: atom_id res chain seq x y z
N MET A 1 -8.58 -32.07 -9.08
CA MET A 1 -7.85 -30.81 -8.96
C MET A 1 -6.62 -31.08 -8.14
N THR A 2 -5.48 -31.30 -8.75
CA THR A 2 -4.19 -31.46 -8.09
C THR A 2 -3.66 -30.06 -7.82
N PHE A 3 -3.65 -29.66 -6.56
CA PHE A 3 -2.97 -28.45 -6.13
C PHE A 3 -1.49 -28.62 -6.46
N GLY A 4 -0.97 -27.71 -7.31
CA GLY A 4 0.40 -27.76 -7.76
C GLY A 4 1.41 -27.64 -6.63
N GLU A 5 2.60 -28.14 -6.86
CA GLU A 5 3.74 -28.17 -5.95
C GLU A 5 4.00 -26.82 -5.30
N ALA A 6 3.92 -26.77 -3.97
CA ALA A 6 4.36 -25.65 -3.18
C ALA A 6 5.88 -25.58 -3.20
N THR A 7 6.44 -24.63 -3.91
CA THR A 7 7.88 -24.38 -3.88
C THR A 7 8.18 -23.48 -2.67
N ARG A 8 8.79 -24.03 -1.63
CA ARG A 8 9.30 -23.27 -0.47
C ARG A 8 10.53 -22.49 -0.88
N CYS A 9 10.37 -21.22 -1.21
CA CYS A 9 11.49 -20.31 -1.50
C CYS A 9 11.53 -19.07 -0.60
N LEU A 10 10.61 -18.91 0.37
CA LEU A 10 10.50 -17.69 1.16
C LEU A 10 10.82 -17.93 2.63
N ALA A 11 11.53 -16.99 3.23
CA ALA A 11 11.86 -17.02 4.68
C ALA A 11 10.62 -16.88 5.59
N ARG A 12 9.45 -16.55 5.05
CA ARG A 12 8.22 -16.29 5.82
C ARG A 12 6.88 -16.51 5.09
N GLY A 13 6.84 -17.21 3.98
CA GLY A 13 5.57 -17.46 3.27
C GLY A 13 5.71 -18.66 2.34
N ASP A 14 4.60 -19.32 2.06
CA ASP A 14 4.56 -20.36 1.04
C ASP A 14 4.26 -19.71 -0.31
N VAL A 15 4.98 -20.11 -1.35
CA VAL A 15 4.66 -19.74 -2.73
C VAL A 15 3.80 -20.84 -3.32
N PHE A 16 2.63 -20.47 -3.81
CA PHE A 16 1.71 -21.38 -4.47
C PHE A 16 1.67 -21.11 -5.97
N VAL A 17 1.86 -22.15 -6.75
CA VAL A 17 1.69 -22.07 -8.19
C VAL A 17 0.26 -22.48 -8.52
N LEU A 18 -0.49 -21.57 -9.14
CA LEU A 18 -1.83 -21.84 -9.64
C LEU A 18 -1.76 -22.26 -11.11
N ASP A 19 -2.34 -23.41 -11.43
CA ASP A 19 -2.33 -23.94 -12.79
C ASP A 19 -3.41 -23.27 -13.66
N VAL A 20 -3.16 -22.00 -13.98
CA VAL A 20 -3.99 -21.11 -14.78
C VAL A 20 -3.10 -20.41 -15.79
N ASN A 21 -3.61 -20.27 -17.04
CA ASN A 21 -2.86 -19.65 -18.14
C ASN A 21 -2.84 -18.11 -18.08
N ASP A 22 -3.76 -17.48 -17.35
CA ASP A 22 -3.78 -16.03 -17.19
C ASP A 22 -2.57 -15.58 -16.37
N PRO A 23 -1.71 -14.66 -16.89
CA PRO A 23 -0.44 -14.34 -16.27
C PRO A 23 -0.63 -13.37 -15.07
N GLU A 24 -0.71 -13.92 -13.87
CA GLU A 24 -0.88 -13.14 -12.64
C GLU A 24 0.06 -13.58 -11.52
N ALA A 25 0.43 -12.61 -10.66
CA ALA A 25 1.01 -12.83 -9.35
C ALA A 25 0.34 -11.89 -8.36
N PHE A 26 0.12 -12.36 -7.15
CA PHE A 26 -0.44 -11.55 -6.07
C PHE A 26 -0.11 -12.15 -4.71
N SER A 27 -0.11 -11.31 -3.70
CA SER A 27 0.08 -11.71 -2.31
C SER A 27 -1.23 -11.64 -1.53
N VAL A 28 -1.48 -12.64 -0.71
CA VAL A 28 -2.63 -12.71 0.20
C VAL A 28 -2.14 -12.50 1.62
N GLY A 29 -2.57 -11.41 2.24
CA GLY A 29 -2.22 -11.10 3.63
C GLY A 29 -2.90 -12.04 4.62
N GLY A 30 -2.28 -12.19 5.81
CA GLY A 30 -2.80 -13.05 6.89
C GLY A 30 -1.70 -13.43 7.86
N ARG A 31 -2.00 -14.30 8.83
CA ARG A 31 -1.03 -14.71 9.87
C ARG A 31 0.25 -15.36 9.29
N ARG A 32 0.16 -16.03 8.16
CA ARG A 32 1.31 -16.68 7.50
C ARG A 32 1.71 -16.00 6.19
N GLY A 33 0.79 -15.23 5.59
CA GLY A 33 0.99 -14.62 4.27
C GLY A 33 1.24 -15.67 3.18
N LEU A 34 0.80 -15.39 1.96
CA LEU A 34 0.88 -16.30 0.84
C LEU A 34 1.17 -15.53 -0.43
N VAL A 35 2.15 -15.97 -1.21
CA VAL A 35 2.36 -15.49 -2.57
C VAL A 35 1.76 -16.50 -3.54
N VAL A 36 0.94 -16.04 -4.44
CA VAL A 36 0.36 -16.86 -5.51
C VAL A 36 0.92 -16.38 -6.84
N ILE A 37 1.41 -17.30 -7.67
CA ILE A 37 1.87 -17.03 -9.03
C ILE A 37 1.24 -18.04 -9.96
N THR A 38 0.77 -17.59 -11.11
CA THR A 38 0.16 -18.48 -12.08
C THR A 38 1.17 -19.14 -13.00
N ARG A 39 0.80 -20.31 -13.56
CA ARG A 39 1.61 -21.02 -14.55
C ARG A 39 1.87 -20.12 -15.76
N GLY A 40 0.83 -19.44 -16.27
CA GLY A 40 0.95 -18.52 -17.40
C GLY A 40 1.98 -17.42 -17.20
N LEU A 41 2.12 -16.88 -15.97
CA LEU A 41 3.16 -15.91 -15.69
C LEU A 41 4.54 -16.57 -15.58
N LEU A 42 4.65 -17.71 -14.88
CA LEU A 42 5.91 -18.45 -14.74
C LEU A 42 6.54 -18.81 -16.09
N ASP A 43 5.72 -19.21 -17.04
CA ASP A 43 6.19 -19.63 -18.36
C ASP A 43 6.69 -18.47 -19.23
N THR A 44 6.38 -17.23 -18.87
CA THR A 44 6.85 -16.01 -19.54
C THR A 44 8.12 -15.42 -18.96
N LEU A 45 8.50 -15.84 -17.76
CA LEU A 45 9.60 -15.25 -16.98
C LEU A 45 10.83 -16.17 -16.98
N GLU A 46 12.00 -15.55 -17.03
CA GLU A 46 13.28 -16.21 -16.73
C GLU A 46 13.46 -16.41 -15.22
N GLU A 47 14.42 -17.21 -14.81
CA GLU A 47 14.58 -17.60 -13.40
C GLU A 47 14.78 -16.39 -12.46
N ASP A 48 15.66 -15.46 -12.82
CA ASP A 48 15.91 -14.26 -12.03
C ASP A 48 14.68 -13.35 -11.98
N GLU A 49 13.89 -13.32 -13.06
CA GLU A 49 12.67 -12.56 -13.16
C GLU A 49 11.53 -13.17 -12.31
N ARG A 50 11.45 -14.51 -12.26
CA ARG A 50 10.53 -15.23 -11.36
C ARG A 50 10.83 -14.89 -9.90
N GLN A 51 12.12 -14.95 -9.52
CA GLN A 51 12.55 -14.57 -8.18
C GLN A 51 12.24 -13.11 -7.88
N ALA A 52 12.46 -12.20 -8.84
CA ALA A 52 12.15 -10.79 -8.69
C ALA A 52 10.66 -10.55 -8.40
N VAL A 53 9.76 -11.19 -9.16
CA VAL A 53 8.31 -11.08 -8.96
C VAL A 53 7.88 -11.65 -7.60
N VAL A 54 8.40 -12.83 -7.24
CA VAL A 54 8.09 -13.45 -5.94
C VAL A 54 8.57 -12.56 -4.78
N LEU A 55 9.77 -12.00 -4.86
CA LEU A 55 10.32 -11.10 -3.84
C LEU A 55 9.54 -9.78 -3.76
N HIS A 56 9.04 -9.27 -4.88
CA HIS A 56 8.16 -8.09 -4.89
C HIS A 56 6.87 -8.38 -4.09
N GLU A 57 6.21 -9.49 -4.34
CA GLU A 57 5.01 -9.91 -3.59
C GLU A 57 5.33 -10.19 -2.11
N GLU A 58 6.50 -10.77 -1.81
CA GLU A 58 6.97 -10.90 -0.43
C GLU A 58 7.13 -9.54 0.26
N GLY A 59 7.61 -8.53 -0.46
CA GLY A 59 7.71 -7.15 0.01
C GLY A 59 6.38 -6.60 0.49
N HIS A 60 5.30 -6.83 -0.27
CA HIS A 60 3.94 -6.46 0.12
C HIS A 60 3.48 -7.16 1.40
N LEU A 61 3.75 -8.46 1.54
CA LEU A 61 3.39 -9.23 2.73
C LEU A 61 4.15 -8.74 3.96
N LYS A 62 5.46 -8.57 3.83
CA LYS A 62 6.35 -8.21 4.94
C LYS A 62 6.06 -6.85 5.52
N SER A 63 5.69 -5.90 4.66
CA SER A 63 5.34 -4.53 5.05
C SER A 63 3.85 -4.36 5.33
N SER A 64 3.05 -5.42 5.26
CA SER A 64 1.59 -5.39 5.47
C SER A 64 0.89 -4.35 4.59
N HIS A 65 1.34 -4.18 3.35
CA HIS A 65 0.86 -3.18 2.42
C HIS A 65 -0.65 -3.29 2.16
N HIS A 66 -1.19 -4.53 2.12
CA HIS A 66 -2.63 -4.77 1.97
C HIS A 66 -3.46 -4.13 3.08
N LEU A 67 -2.99 -4.16 4.34
CA LEU A 67 -3.68 -3.52 5.46
C LEU A 67 -3.57 -2.01 5.37
N LEU A 68 -2.36 -1.50 5.11
CA LEU A 68 -2.11 -0.06 4.95
C LEU A 68 -2.99 0.54 3.85
N LEU A 69 -3.02 -0.08 2.67
CA LEU A 69 -3.85 0.36 1.54
C LEU A 69 -5.35 0.20 1.82
N GLY A 70 -5.76 -0.84 2.54
CA GLY A 70 -7.15 -1.02 2.97
C GLY A 70 -7.63 0.14 3.82
N VAL A 71 -6.88 0.53 4.84
CA VAL A 71 -7.18 1.67 5.70
C VAL A 71 -7.17 2.99 4.92
N ALA A 72 -6.14 3.20 4.09
CA ALA A 72 -6.01 4.42 3.29
C ALA A 72 -7.18 4.60 2.30
N ARG A 73 -7.58 3.52 1.62
CA ARG A 73 -8.72 3.53 0.69
C ARG A 73 -10.05 3.77 1.42
N ALA A 74 -10.25 3.18 2.60
CA ALA A 74 -11.42 3.44 3.43
C ALA A 74 -11.48 4.91 3.86
N THR A 75 -10.36 5.47 4.30
CA THR A 75 -10.24 6.88 4.69
C THR A 75 -10.51 7.81 3.51
N ALA A 76 -9.90 7.55 2.34
CA ALA A 76 -10.11 8.36 1.14
C ALA A 76 -11.57 8.32 0.66
N ARG A 77 -12.25 7.18 0.80
CA ARG A 77 -13.70 7.07 0.50
C ARG A 77 -14.54 7.89 1.48
N ALA A 78 -14.25 7.81 2.77
CA ALA A 78 -14.94 8.60 3.79
C ALA A 78 -14.76 10.11 3.57
N MET A 79 -13.60 10.51 3.03
CA MET A 79 -13.27 11.88 2.67
C MET A 79 -13.57 12.22 1.19
N SER A 80 -14.42 11.47 0.53
CA SER A 80 -14.65 11.53 -0.93
C SER A 80 -14.90 12.92 -1.53
N PRO A 81 -15.55 13.89 -0.83
CA PRO A 81 -15.68 15.23 -1.37
C PRO A 81 -14.39 16.07 -1.35
N PHE A 82 -13.32 15.58 -0.70
CA PHE A 82 -12.10 16.32 -0.49
C PHE A 82 -10.98 15.84 -1.45
N PRO A 83 -10.68 16.58 -2.53
CA PRO A 83 -9.73 16.15 -3.56
C PRO A 83 -8.34 15.76 -3.05
N PRO A 84 -7.75 16.44 -2.03
CA PRO A 84 -6.44 16.03 -1.48
C PRO A 84 -6.39 14.61 -0.93
N ALA A 85 -7.50 14.04 -0.49
CA ALA A 85 -7.53 12.66 0.00
C ALA A 85 -7.22 11.64 -1.10
N ARG A 86 -7.68 11.89 -2.33
CA ARG A 86 -7.37 11.04 -3.49
C ARG A 86 -5.90 11.16 -3.90
N LEU A 87 -5.38 12.40 -3.96
CA LEU A 87 -3.96 12.63 -4.27
C LEU A 87 -3.04 11.96 -3.24
N ALA A 88 -3.41 12.00 -1.96
CA ALA A 88 -2.67 11.32 -0.91
C ALA A 88 -2.72 9.79 -1.06
N LEU A 89 -3.86 9.23 -1.46
CA LEU A 89 -4.00 7.80 -1.72
C LEU A 89 -3.14 7.38 -2.91
N ASP A 90 -3.20 8.10 -4.02
CA ASP A 90 -2.42 7.81 -5.22
C ASP A 90 -0.91 7.85 -4.92
N ALA A 91 -0.46 8.85 -4.15
CA ALA A 91 0.92 8.95 -3.70
C ALA A 91 1.34 7.80 -2.78
N LEU A 92 0.43 7.34 -1.91
CA LEU A 92 0.69 6.20 -1.04
C LEU A 92 0.76 4.88 -1.83
N GLU A 93 -0.15 4.66 -2.77
CA GLU A 93 -0.13 3.49 -3.65
C GLU A 93 1.19 3.41 -4.43
N GLN A 94 1.64 4.55 -4.98
CA GLN A 94 2.96 4.61 -5.62
C GLN A 94 4.11 4.30 -4.65
N ALA A 95 4.10 4.87 -3.44
CA ALA A 95 5.16 4.63 -2.44
C ALA A 95 5.22 3.15 -1.99
N VAL A 96 4.08 2.50 -1.90
CA VAL A 96 3.96 1.08 -1.56
C VAL A 96 4.62 0.21 -2.63
N GLU A 97 4.33 0.48 -3.91
CA GLU A 97 4.96 -0.23 -5.04
C GLU A 97 6.48 -0.01 -5.07
N GLU A 98 6.92 1.24 -4.88
CA GLU A 98 8.35 1.56 -4.80
C GLU A 98 9.05 0.80 -3.66
N SER A 99 8.39 0.66 -2.52
CA SER A 99 8.92 -0.07 -1.37
C SER A 99 9.06 -1.56 -1.66
N ALA A 100 8.09 -2.16 -2.37
CA ALA A 100 8.14 -3.56 -2.78
C ALA A 100 9.24 -3.79 -3.83
N ASP A 101 9.40 -2.88 -4.79
CA ASP A 101 10.49 -2.92 -5.78
C ASP A 101 11.86 -2.85 -5.13
N GLU A 102 12.07 -1.93 -4.19
CA GLU A 102 13.34 -1.81 -3.45
C GLU A 102 13.62 -3.03 -2.58
N TYR A 103 12.58 -3.61 -1.97
CA TYR A 103 12.73 -4.85 -1.21
C TYR A 103 13.21 -6.00 -2.11
N ALA A 104 12.58 -6.17 -3.29
CA ALA A 104 12.98 -7.19 -4.25
C ALA A 104 14.42 -6.94 -4.75
N ALA A 105 14.76 -5.71 -5.11
CA ALA A 105 16.08 -5.34 -5.58
C ALA A 105 17.19 -5.57 -4.53
N ALA A 106 16.92 -5.24 -3.27
CA ALA A 106 17.86 -5.45 -2.17
C ALA A 106 18.08 -6.93 -1.87
N ARG A 107 17.07 -7.78 -2.03
CA ARG A 107 17.14 -9.22 -1.78
C ARG A 107 17.78 -9.99 -2.92
N LEU A 108 17.44 -9.62 -4.15
CA LEU A 108 17.96 -10.27 -5.36
C LEU A 108 19.38 -9.78 -5.71
N GLY A 109 19.75 -8.58 -5.25
CA GLY A 109 21.02 -7.94 -5.61
C GLY A 109 21.05 -7.40 -7.04
N SER A 110 19.93 -7.40 -7.76
CA SER A 110 19.83 -6.96 -9.15
C SER A 110 18.58 -6.12 -9.42
N ARG A 111 18.76 -4.81 -9.51
CA ARG A 111 17.68 -3.87 -9.89
C ARG A 111 17.22 -4.10 -11.33
N LEU A 112 18.14 -4.55 -12.19
CA LEU A 112 17.85 -4.84 -13.60
C LEU A 112 16.92 -6.05 -13.73
N ALA A 113 17.16 -7.13 -12.97
CA ALA A 113 16.28 -8.30 -12.98
C ALA A 113 14.87 -7.95 -12.47
N VAL A 114 14.75 -7.09 -11.45
CA VAL A 114 13.44 -6.59 -10.97
C VAL A 114 12.75 -5.78 -12.06
N ALA A 115 13.44 -4.84 -12.70
CA ALA A 115 12.88 -4.03 -13.78
C ALA A 115 12.44 -4.90 -14.99
N SER A 116 13.22 -5.91 -15.34
CA SER A 116 12.91 -6.87 -16.40
C SER A 116 11.69 -7.71 -16.05
N GLY A 117 11.65 -8.30 -14.85
CA GLY A 117 10.54 -9.11 -14.38
C GLY A 117 9.21 -8.36 -14.35
N LEU A 118 9.21 -7.13 -13.83
CA LEU A 118 8.03 -6.26 -13.84
C LEU A 118 7.56 -5.93 -15.26
N SER A 119 8.52 -5.62 -16.16
CA SER A 119 8.20 -5.31 -17.56
C SER A 119 7.59 -6.51 -18.28
N ARG A 120 8.18 -7.70 -18.12
CA ARG A 120 7.66 -8.94 -18.74
C ARG A 120 6.32 -9.34 -18.16
N ALA A 121 6.13 -9.24 -16.85
CA ALA A 121 4.85 -9.52 -16.22
C ALA A 121 3.74 -8.59 -16.74
N ALA A 122 4.03 -7.30 -16.87
CA ALA A 122 3.08 -6.34 -17.44
C ALA A 122 2.76 -6.64 -18.89
N LEU A 123 3.77 -6.92 -19.73
CA LEU A 123 3.57 -7.29 -21.13
C LEU A 123 2.77 -8.59 -21.29
N ALA A 124 2.98 -9.57 -20.43
CA ALA A 124 2.21 -10.80 -20.42
C ALA A 124 0.73 -10.55 -20.15
N ARG A 125 0.42 -9.71 -19.13
CA ARG A 125 -0.96 -9.31 -18.82
C ARG A 125 -1.64 -8.55 -19.96
N ILE A 126 -0.91 -7.63 -20.61
CA ILE A 126 -1.44 -6.87 -21.76
C ILE A 126 -1.79 -7.83 -22.91
N ARG A 127 -0.93 -8.80 -23.19
CA ARG A 127 -1.17 -9.80 -24.26
C ARG A 127 -2.34 -10.71 -23.92
N ALA A 128 -2.48 -11.15 -22.68
CA ALA A 128 -3.58 -12.01 -22.24
C ALA A 128 -4.95 -11.30 -22.30
N ARG A 129 -4.96 -9.98 -22.18
CA ARG A 129 -6.19 -9.15 -22.24
C ARG A 129 -6.47 -8.57 -23.64
N ASP A 130 -6.06 -9.23 -24.70
CA ASP A 130 -6.23 -8.79 -26.11
C ASP A 130 -5.72 -7.37 -26.40
N GLY A 131 -4.64 -6.97 -25.74
CA GLY A 131 -3.99 -5.67 -25.97
C GLY A 131 -4.70 -4.46 -25.35
N ALA A 132 -5.78 -4.66 -24.60
CA ALA A 132 -6.45 -3.58 -23.90
C ALA A 132 -5.62 -3.16 -22.68
N LEU A 133 -4.97 -1.99 -22.76
CA LEU A 133 -4.40 -1.32 -21.59
C LEU A 133 -5.55 -0.93 -20.67
N SER A 134 -5.74 -1.68 -19.60
CA SER A 134 -6.61 -1.24 -18.53
C SER A 134 -5.93 -0.12 -17.76
N ILE A 135 -6.56 1.05 -17.70
CA ILE A 135 -6.10 2.24 -16.95
C ILE A 135 -6.01 1.97 -15.42
N GLY A 136 -6.17 0.72 -14.99
CA GLY A 136 -6.17 0.29 -13.60
C GLY A 136 -5.01 -0.62 -13.17
N ASP A 137 -4.04 -0.88 -14.03
CA ASP A 137 -2.95 -1.83 -13.72
C ASP A 137 -1.79 -1.21 -12.91
N GLY A 138 -2.10 -0.57 -11.81
CA GLY A 138 -1.12 -0.08 -10.84
C GLY A 138 -0.47 1.26 -11.21
N PRO A 139 0.22 1.89 -10.24
CA PRO A 139 0.88 3.16 -10.47
C PRO A 139 2.03 3.02 -11.49
N ASP A 140 2.08 3.96 -12.39
CA ASP A 140 3.05 4.26 -13.47
C ASP A 140 4.26 3.31 -13.60
N LEU A 141 4.07 2.16 -14.24
CA LEU A 141 5.13 1.17 -14.48
C LEU A 141 6.39 1.80 -15.15
N PRO A 142 6.28 2.70 -16.15
CA PRO A 142 7.45 3.37 -16.72
C PRO A 142 8.25 4.19 -15.70
N ALA A 143 7.60 4.83 -14.73
CA ALA A 143 8.31 5.55 -13.67
C ALA A 143 9.00 4.60 -12.69
N ARG A 144 8.39 3.47 -12.34
CA ARG A 144 9.01 2.42 -11.52
C ARG A 144 10.25 1.85 -12.20
N ILE A 145 10.18 1.50 -13.48
CA ILE A 145 11.31 0.99 -14.25
C ILE A 145 12.44 2.03 -14.30
N ARG A 146 12.13 3.29 -14.64
CA ARG A 146 13.14 4.37 -14.64
C ARG A 146 13.83 4.51 -13.28
N ARG A 147 13.08 4.39 -12.18
CA ARG A 147 13.63 4.47 -10.83
C ARG A 147 14.52 3.28 -10.49
N LEU A 148 14.14 2.07 -10.86
CA LEU A 148 14.97 0.88 -10.69
C LEU A 148 16.27 0.98 -11.46
N LEU A 149 16.26 1.56 -12.65
CA LEU A 149 17.45 1.74 -13.50
C LEU A 149 18.29 2.97 -13.11
N ALA A 150 17.73 3.93 -12.37
CA ALA A 150 18.47 5.06 -11.83
C ALA A 150 19.30 4.64 -10.60
N ALA A 151 20.35 5.44 -10.29
CA ALA A 151 21.06 5.28 -9.03
C ALA A 151 20.09 5.41 -7.84
N PRO A 152 20.28 4.65 -6.73
CA PRO A 152 19.37 4.70 -5.60
C PRO A 152 19.24 6.12 -5.07
N ALA A 153 18.03 6.68 -5.22
CA ALA A 153 17.71 7.98 -4.65
C ALA A 153 17.58 7.84 -3.14
N SER A 154 17.83 8.90 -2.43
CA SER A 154 17.80 9.11 -0.97
C SER A 154 17.30 7.95 -0.07
N PRO A 155 17.96 7.70 1.06
CA PRO A 155 17.67 6.55 1.92
C PRO A 155 16.19 6.55 2.35
N THR A 156 15.58 5.38 2.37
CA THR A 156 14.16 5.12 2.68
C THR A 156 13.69 5.73 4.01
N TRP A 157 14.60 5.89 4.97
CA TRP A 157 14.29 6.52 6.27
C TRP A 157 13.90 8.01 6.16
N VAL A 158 14.46 8.74 5.18
CA VAL A 158 14.09 10.16 4.96
C VAL A 158 12.64 10.27 4.51
N ARG A 159 12.22 9.39 3.60
CA ARG A 159 10.81 9.33 3.14
C ARG A 159 9.88 8.93 4.27
N ALA A 160 10.26 7.91 5.06
CA ALA A 160 9.51 7.50 6.23
C ALA A 160 9.40 8.63 7.26
N ALA A 161 10.49 9.36 7.52
CA ALA A 161 10.47 10.51 8.42
C ALA A 161 9.57 11.64 7.92
N CYS A 162 9.55 11.94 6.62
CA CYS A 162 8.63 12.92 6.04
C CYS A 162 7.16 12.50 6.21
N VAL A 163 6.83 11.23 5.96
CA VAL A 163 5.47 10.71 6.13
C VAL A 163 5.06 10.78 7.60
N VAL A 164 5.92 10.34 8.52
CA VAL A 164 5.65 10.42 9.97
C VAL A 164 5.48 11.88 10.40
N GLY A 165 6.35 12.78 9.93
CA GLY A 165 6.26 14.21 10.22
C GLY A 165 4.94 14.83 9.74
N MET A 166 4.48 14.45 8.57
CA MET A 166 3.18 14.88 8.03
C MET A 166 2.01 14.39 8.89
N PHE A 167 2.03 13.14 9.34
CA PHE A 167 0.98 12.62 10.23
C PHE A 167 0.99 13.30 11.60
N LEU A 168 2.16 13.56 12.16
CA LEU A 168 2.30 14.29 13.43
C LEU A 168 1.77 15.73 13.31
N LEU A 169 2.09 16.41 12.20
CA LEU A 169 1.58 17.75 11.93
C LEU A 169 0.05 17.74 11.79
N LEU A 170 -0.51 16.78 11.07
CA LEU A 170 -1.96 16.63 10.92
C LEU A 170 -2.63 16.36 12.28
N ALA A 171 -2.07 15.47 13.08
CA ALA A 171 -2.56 15.18 14.43
C ALA A 171 -2.53 16.42 15.33
N LEU A 172 -1.46 17.23 15.23
CA LEU A 172 -1.35 18.50 15.96
C LEU A 172 -2.43 19.50 15.52
N ILE A 173 -2.67 19.63 14.21
CA ILE A 173 -3.72 20.52 13.69
C ILE A 173 -5.10 20.07 14.19
N LEU A 174 -5.40 18.77 14.11
CA LEU A 174 -6.69 18.24 14.57
C LEU A 174 -6.87 18.41 16.09
N SER A 175 -5.83 18.21 16.88
CA SER A 175 -5.90 18.42 18.33
C SER A 175 -6.10 19.89 18.71
N THR A 176 -5.47 20.83 18.00
CA THR A 176 -5.68 22.26 18.23
C THR A 176 -7.11 22.70 17.87
N GLN A 177 -7.68 22.16 16.77
CA GLN A 177 -9.06 22.43 16.39
C GLN A 177 -10.05 21.86 17.42
N PHE A 178 -9.78 20.67 17.93
CA PHE A 178 -10.61 20.05 18.95
C PHE A 178 -10.62 20.86 20.25
N VAL A 179 -9.44 21.29 20.73
CA VAL A 179 -9.30 22.13 21.93
C VAL A 179 -10.00 23.49 21.73
N ALA A 180 -9.82 24.12 20.57
CA ALA A 180 -10.48 25.38 20.25
C ALA A 180 -12.02 25.21 20.24
N GLY A 181 -12.51 24.11 19.66
CA GLY A 181 -13.94 23.79 19.67
C GLY A 181 -14.50 23.63 21.08
N LEU A 182 -13.78 22.91 21.96
CA LEU A 182 -14.18 22.77 23.37
C LEU A 182 -14.20 24.11 24.10
N ALA A 183 -13.23 24.97 23.84
CA ALA A 183 -13.17 26.30 24.45
C ALA A 183 -14.36 27.19 24.03
N VAL A 184 -14.75 27.12 22.74
CA VAL A 184 -15.93 27.84 22.22
C VAL A 184 -17.22 27.31 22.87
N VAL A 185 -17.39 25.99 23.00
CA VAL A 185 -18.55 25.39 23.66
C VAL A 185 -18.61 25.80 25.14
N ALA A 186 -17.47 25.77 25.86
CA ALA A 186 -17.41 26.19 27.26
C ALA A 186 -17.75 27.67 27.42
N ALA A 187 -17.24 28.56 26.56
CA ALA A 187 -17.59 29.97 26.54
C ALA A 187 -19.08 30.22 26.26
N ALA A 188 -19.65 29.50 25.31
CA ALA A 188 -21.05 29.58 25.00
C ALA A 188 -21.96 29.14 26.20
N HIS A 189 -21.57 28.06 26.90
CA HIS A 189 -22.20 27.61 28.12
C HIS A 189 -22.20 28.68 29.23
N HIS A 190 -21.08 29.35 29.38
CA HIS A 190 -20.94 30.46 30.35
C HIS A 190 -21.82 31.65 29.97
N LEU A 191 -21.83 32.07 28.70
CA LEU A 191 -22.57 33.22 28.21
C LEU A 191 -24.10 32.98 28.22
N LEU A 192 -24.56 31.75 27.97
CA LEU A 192 -25.95 31.41 27.94
C LEU A 192 -26.55 31.10 29.34
N GLY A 193 -25.78 31.18 30.40
CA GLY A 193 -26.25 31.00 31.78
C GLY A 193 -26.75 29.58 32.10
N LEU A 194 -26.41 28.58 31.24
CA LEU A 194 -26.85 27.18 31.38
C LEU A 194 -26.15 26.44 32.55
N GLY A 195 -25.30 27.13 33.30
CA GLY A 195 -24.52 26.58 34.41
C GLY A 195 -25.18 26.66 35.81
N THR A 196 -26.39 27.16 35.96
CA THR A 196 -27.01 27.41 37.29
C THR A 196 -28.47 26.92 37.42
N VAL A 197 -28.78 25.77 36.93
CA VAL A 197 -30.07 25.17 37.24
C VAL A 197 -29.88 23.77 37.80
N ILE A 198 -29.29 23.65 38.96
CA ILE A 198 -29.57 22.61 39.96
C ILE A 198 -29.24 23.14 41.36
N SER A 199 -30.09 24.02 41.85
CA SER A 199 -30.37 24.08 43.28
C SER A 199 -31.85 24.32 43.45
N CYS A 200 -32.61 23.26 43.39
CA CYS A 200 -33.99 23.24 43.80
C CYS A 200 -34.00 23.15 45.34
N PRO A 201 -34.48 24.18 46.08
CA PRO A 201 -34.54 24.13 47.53
C PRO A 201 -35.89 23.56 47.96
N LEU A 202 -36.20 22.33 47.57
CA LEU A 202 -37.45 21.68 47.95
C LEU A 202 -37.20 20.31 48.61
N PHE A 203 -36.30 20.26 49.60
CA PHE A 203 -36.34 19.25 50.66
C PHE A 203 -35.64 19.82 51.91
N ARG A 204 -36.46 20.48 52.69
CA ARG A 204 -36.31 20.62 54.13
C ARG A 204 -37.53 20.05 54.79
#